data_a1bac3e3830a12f2fe2dc00bc44212b4
#
_entry.id   a1bac3e3830a12f2fe2dc00bc44212b4
#
_cell.length_a   1.000
_cell.length_b   1.000
_cell.length_c   1.000
_cell.angle_alpha   90.00
_cell.angle_beta   90.00
_cell.angle_gamma   90.00
#
_symmetry.space_group_name_H-M   'P 1'
#
loop_
_entity.id
_entity.type
_entity.pdbx_description
1 polymer ?
#
loop_
_entity_poly.entity_id
_entity_poly.type
_entity_poly.pdbx_seq_one_letter_code
_entity_poly.pdbx_strand_id
1 'polypeptide(L)'
;VSFILSSYILYRKNESIKVAKENIPFVFGRSFFGFVGMVANFYALENLTMAEANMLNKLSPVFVTICAYIFLKEKVDNKQIIGIILMLMAVVFVIKPSFSPEVIPSLVGLFSAILAGFSYTIIRYLHGKVKSEINVFYFSLLSVVSTFPLMMMNFVKPNLFETFMLIAGIGMSAAMGQF
;
A
#
# COMPACT_ATOMS: atom_id res chain seq x y z
N VAL A 1 9.85 10.85 -5.32
CA VAL A 1 10.31 11.48 -4.07
C VAL A 1 10.78 10.42 -3.10
N SER A 2 9.94 9.42 -2.71
CA SER A 2 10.30 8.37 -1.73
C SER A 2 11.56 7.59 -2.10
N PHE A 3 11.77 7.29 -3.39
CA PHE A 3 13.00 6.62 -3.88
C PHE A 3 14.26 7.47 -3.65
N ILE A 4 14.19 8.76 -3.96
CA ILE A 4 15.33 9.68 -3.77
C ILE A 4 15.62 9.84 -2.28
N LEU A 5 14.57 10.00 -1.47
CA LEU A 5 14.72 10.19 -0.03
C LEU A 5 15.30 8.94 0.65
N SER A 6 14.77 7.75 0.33
CA SER A 6 15.28 6.49 0.89
C SER A 6 16.73 6.22 0.47
N SER A 7 17.07 6.51 -0.81
CA SER A 7 18.47 6.40 -1.30
C SER A 7 19.40 7.35 -0.55
N TYR A 8 18.97 8.59 -0.33
CA TYR A 8 19.75 9.60 0.40
C TYR A 8 19.97 9.19 1.87
N ILE A 9 18.90 8.69 2.54
CA ILE A 9 19.01 8.23 3.94
C ILE A 9 19.97 7.04 4.06
N LEU A 10 19.86 6.05 3.17
CA LEU A 10 20.74 4.89 3.15
C LEU A 10 22.20 5.29 2.90
N TYR A 11 22.45 6.20 1.96
CA TYR A 11 23.77 6.74 1.68
C TYR A 11 24.37 7.45 2.89
N ARG A 12 23.58 8.34 3.54
CA ARG A 12 24.06 9.12 4.70
C ARG A 12 24.32 8.25 5.94
N LYS A 13 23.53 7.18 6.12
CA LYS A 13 23.72 6.23 7.23
C LYS A 13 24.81 5.19 6.95
N ASN A 14 25.43 5.24 5.76
CA ASN A 14 26.45 4.28 5.29
C ASN A 14 25.98 2.81 5.42
N GLU A 15 24.68 2.57 5.21
CA GLU A 15 24.07 1.27 5.39
C GLU A 15 24.07 0.47 4.10
N SER A 16 24.38 -0.83 4.25
CA SER A 16 24.35 -1.75 3.11
C SER A 16 22.89 -2.03 2.71
N ILE A 17 22.58 -1.86 1.42
CA ILE A 17 21.30 -2.23 0.81
C ILE A 17 21.09 -3.76 0.80
N LYS A 18 22.11 -4.53 1.22
CA LYS A 18 22.07 -5.99 1.18
C LYS A 18 21.05 -6.53 2.19
N VAL A 19 20.09 -7.26 1.66
CA VAL A 19 19.12 -8.03 2.44
C VAL A 19 19.62 -9.47 2.55
N ALA A 20 19.48 -10.11 3.71
CA ALA A 20 19.78 -11.52 3.85
C ALA A 20 18.98 -12.34 2.82
N LYS A 21 19.60 -13.33 2.18
CA LYS A 21 18.99 -14.13 1.10
C LYS A 21 17.63 -14.70 1.48
N GLU A 22 17.46 -15.07 2.75
CA GLU A 22 16.21 -15.58 3.32
C GLU A 22 15.05 -14.58 3.31
N ASN A 23 15.36 -13.28 3.41
CA ASN A 23 14.37 -12.20 3.48
C ASN A 23 14.05 -11.58 2.11
N ILE A 24 14.85 -11.87 1.08
CA ILE A 24 14.65 -11.31 -0.28
C ILE A 24 13.24 -11.61 -0.83
N PRO A 25 12.72 -12.86 -0.77
CA PRO A 25 11.38 -13.16 -1.30
C PRO A 25 10.28 -12.40 -0.56
N PHE A 26 10.46 -12.14 0.73
CA PHE A 26 9.49 -11.36 1.51
C PHE A 26 9.53 -9.87 1.16
N VAL A 27 10.72 -9.29 1.00
CA VAL A 27 10.85 -7.88 0.56
C VAL A 27 10.29 -7.69 -0.84
N PHE A 28 10.54 -8.62 -1.75
CA PHE A 28 9.96 -8.58 -3.09
C PHE A 28 8.44 -8.79 -3.05
N GLY A 29 7.95 -9.78 -2.32
CA GLY A 29 6.51 -10.02 -2.13
C GLY A 29 5.78 -8.80 -1.55
N ARG A 30 6.34 -8.18 -0.52
CA ARG A 30 5.82 -6.93 0.05
C ARG A 30 5.72 -5.83 -1.01
N SER A 31 6.76 -5.66 -1.81
CA SER A 31 6.81 -4.62 -2.84
C SER A 31 5.81 -4.91 -3.96
N PHE A 32 5.69 -6.16 -4.38
CA PHE A 32 4.77 -6.60 -5.41
C PHE A 32 3.30 -6.44 -4.98
N PHE A 33 2.93 -7.03 -3.82
CA PHE A 33 1.55 -6.91 -3.31
C PHE A 33 1.18 -5.47 -3.01
N GLY A 34 2.11 -4.68 -2.48
CA GLY A 34 1.90 -3.26 -2.23
C GLY A 34 1.69 -2.46 -3.51
N PHE A 35 2.46 -2.73 -4.56
CA PHE A 35 2.32 -2.07 -5.86
C PHE A 35 1.01 -2.44 -6.56
N VAL A 36 0.70 -3.74 -6.66
CA VAL A 36 -0.56 -4.20 -7.29
C VAL A 36 -1.77 -3.70 -6.50
N GLY A 37 -1.71 -3.73 -5.17
CA GLY A 37 -2.75 -3.15 -4.31
C GLY A 37 -2.94 -1.65 -4.54
N MET A 38 -1.85 -0.90 -4.72
CA MET A 38 -1.91 0.53 -5.03
C MET A 38 -2.58 0.78 -6.39
N VAL A 39 -2.20 0.04 -7.43
CA VAL A 39 -2.82 0.17 -8.77
C VAL A 39 -4.31 -0.17 -8.72
N ALA A 40 -4.69 -1.25 -8.04
CA ALA A 40 -6.09 -1.63 -7.86
C ALA A 40 -6.88 -0.56 -7.08
N ASN A 41 -6.27 0.07 -6.08
CA ASN A 41 -6.89 1.19 -5.35
C ASN A 41 -7.10 2.42 -6.22
N PHE A 42 -6.16 2.76 -7.09
CA PHE A 42 -6.33 3.86 -8.05
C PHE A 42 -7.46 3.58 -9.04
N TYR A 43 -7.56 2.35 -9.54
CA TYR A 43 -8.68 1.95 -10.38
C TYR A 43 -10.04 2.11 -9.66
N ALA A 44 -10.11 1.72 -8.39
CA ALA A 44 -11.30 1.92 -7.58
C ALA A 44 -11.63 3.41 -7.38
N LEU A 45 -10.62 4.25 -7.12
CA LEU A 45 -10.77 5.71 -6.97
C LEU A 45 -11.24 6.41 -8.25
N GLU A 46 -10.90 5.88 -9.41
CA GLU A 46 -11.33 6.42 -10.71
C GLU A 46 -12.80 6.09 -11.02
N ASN A 47 -13.30 4.94 -10.56
CA ASN A 47 -14.60 4.41 -10.94
C ASN A 47 -15.66 4.46 -9.81
N LEU A 48 -15.27 4.77 -8.58
CA LEU A 48 -16.15 4.90 -7.42
C LEU A 48 -16.10 6.31 -6.87
N THR A 49 -17.03 6.64 -6.00
CA THR A 49 -16.90 7.87 -5.22
C THR A 49 -15.67 7.78 -4.30
N MET A 50 -15.01 8.92 -4.07
CA MET A 50 -13.84 8.99 -3.19
C MET A 50 -14.15 8.43 -1.78
N ALA A 51 -15.39 8.57 -1.29
CA ALA A 51 -15.81 8.04 0.00
C ALA A 51 -15.84 6.51 -0.01
N GLU A 52 -16.45 5.89 -1.03
CA GLU A 52 -16.55 4.43 -1.17
C GLU A 52 -15.17 3.79 -1.33
N ALA A 53 -14.34 4.30 -2.24
CA ALA A 53 -12.99 3.77 -2.45
C ALA A 53 -12.13 3.86 -1.18
N ASN A 54 -12.18 4.98 -0.45
CA ASN A 54 -11.46 5.14 0.81
C ASN A 54 -11.99 4.21 1.91
N MET A 55 -13.30 3.97 1.98
CA MET A 55 -13.88 3.02 2.95
C MET A 55 -13.44 1.59 2.67
N LEU A 56 -13.41 1.16 1.40
CA LEU A 56 -12.88 -0.14 1.03
C LEU A 56 -11.40 -0.29 1.42
N ASN A 57 -10.59 0.74 1.19
CA ASN A 57 -9.18 0.73 1.58
C ASN A 57 -9.00 0.63 3.12
N LYS A 58 -9.90 1.24 3.90
CA LYS A 58 -9.91 1.15 5.37
C LYS A 58 -10.18 -0.27 5.90
N LEU A 59 -10.59 -1.22 5.06
CA LEU A 59 -10.65 -2.64 5.43
C LEU A 59 -9.27 -3.30 5.52
N SER A 60 -8.21 -2.70 5.01
CA SER A 60 -6.87 -3.29 5.03
C SER A 60 -6.41 -3.75 6.44
N PRO A 61 -6.68 -3.04 7.57
CA PRO A 61 -6.33 -3.54 8.91
C PRO A 61 -7.03 -4.84 9.30
N VAL A 62 -8.25 -5.08 8.78
CA VAL A 62 -8.97 -6.35 9.00
C VAL A 62 -8.19 -7.48 8.35
N PHE A 63 -7.80 -7.30 7.09
CA PHE A 63 -7.01 -8.31 6.37
C PHE A 63 -5.61 -8.48 6.96
N VAL A 64 -4.98 -7.41 7.47
CA VAL A 64 -3.72 -7.50 8.22
C VAL A 64 -3.88 -8.42 9.43
N THR A 65 -4.95 -8.25 10.21
CA THR A 65 -5.18 -9.06 11.41
C THR A 65 -5.43 -10.52 11.07
N ILE A 66 -6.25 -10.78 10.03
CA ILE A 66 -6.51 -12.15 9.54
C ILE A 66 -5.22 -12.81 9.05
N CYS A 67 -4.44 -12.11 8.22
CA CYS A 67 -3.17 -12.62 7.71
C CYS A 67 -2.14 -12.84 8.82
N ALA A 68 -2.06 -11.92 9.80
CA ALA A 68 -1.17 -12.08 10.96
C ALA A 68 -1.54 -13.30 11.81
N TYR A 69 -2.83 -13.54 12.02
CA TYR A 69 -3.30 -14.74 12.70
C TYR A 69 -2.91 -16.03 11.95
N ILE A 70 -3.14 -16.06 10.62
CA ILE A 70 -2.89 -17.28 9.81
C ILE A 70 -1.38 -17.52 9.62
N PHE A 71 -0.63 -16.49 9.19
CA PHE A 71 0.78 -16.66 8.78
C PHE A 71 1.78 -16.48 9.91
N LEU A 72 1.53 -15.53 10.83
CA LEU A 72 2.42 -15.26 11.95
C LEU A 72 2.00 -16.03 13.21
N LYS A 73 0.84 -16.69 13.21
CA LYS A 73 0.26 -17.42 14.37
C LYS A 73 0.11 -16.52 15.60
N GLU A 74 -0.12 -15.22 15.38
CA GLU A 74 -0.33 -14.27 16.46
C GLU A 74 -1.72 -14.45 17.08
N LYS A 75 -1.82 -14.33 18.40
CA LYS A 75 -3.11 -14.37 19.09
C LYS A 75 -3.86 -13.06 18.82
N VAL A 76 -5.10 -13.17 18.37
CA VAL A 76 -5.99 -12.02 18.19
C VAL A 76 -6.64 -11.69 19.53
N ASP A 77 -6.50 -10.46 19.98
CA ASP A 77 -7.14 -9.98 21.22
C ASP A 77 -8.65 -9.74 20.98
N ASN A 78 -9.46 -9.96 22.01
CA ASN A 78 -10.91 -9.71 21.96
C ASN A 78 -11.27 -8.27 21.52
N LYS A 79 -10.45 -7.30 21.89
CA LYS A 79 -10.60 -5.90 21.44
C LYS A 79 -10.41 -5.75 19.93
N GLN A 80 -9.47 -6.50 19.33
CA GLN A 80 -9.25 -6.52 17.89
C GLN A 80 -10.43 -7.16 17.16
N ILE A 81 -11.00 -8.25 17.70
CA ILE A 81 -12.18 -8.90 17.14
C ILE A 81 -13.38 -7.93 17.13
N ILE A 82 -13.64 -7.24 18.24
CA ILE A 82 -14.70 -6.23 18.29
C ILE A 82 -14.47 -5.11 17.27
N GLY A 83 -13.23 -4.62 17.17
CA GLY A 83 -12.85 -3.61 16.18
C GLY A 83 -13.10 -4.06 14.73
N ILE A 84 -12.78 -5.32 14.40
CA ILE A 84 -13.04 -5.92 13.08
C ILE A 84 -14.54 -5.97 12.80
N ILE A 85 -15.35 -6.44 13.76
CA ILE A 85 -16.80 -6.53 13.60
C ILE A 85 -17.41 -5.14 13.38
N LEU A 86 -17.02 -4.15 14.17
CA LEU A 86 -17.49 -2.77 14.01
C LEU A 86 -17.10 -2.19 12.65
N MET A 87 -15.87 -2.45 12.19
CA MET A 87 -15.41 -1.99 10.88
C MET A 87 -16.16 -2.65 9.73
N LEU A 88 -16.42 -3.96 9.80
CA LEU A 88 -17.21 -4.67 8.80
C LEU A 88 -18.66 -4.16 8.75
N MET A 89 -19.28 -3.91 9.90
CA MET A 89 -20.61 -3.29 9.95
C MET A 89 -20.61 -1.90 9.31
N ALA A 90 -19.64 -1.05 9.64
CA ALA A 90 -19.53 0.28 9.05
C ALA A 90 -19.42 0.23 7.52
N VAL A 91 -18.65 -0.71 6.98
CA VAL A 91 -18.52 -0.89 5.53
C VAL A 91 -19.83 -1.30 4.85
N VAL A 92 -20.60 -2.21 5.46
CA VAL A 92 -21.93 -2.61 4.94
C VAL A 92 -22.88 -1.40 4.87
N PHE A 93 -22.85 -0.52 5.87
CA PHE A 93 -23.66 0.71 5.86
C PHE A 93 -23.26 1.70 4.76
N VAL A 94 -21.96 1.76 4.41
CA VAL A 94 -21.44 2.72 3.42
C VAL A 94 -21.61 2.21 1.99
N ILE A 95 -21.36 0.92 1.76
CA ILE A 95 -21.40 0.36 0.39
C ILE A 95 -22.83 0.35 -0.18
N LYS A 96 -23.90 0.54 0.65
CA LYS A 96 -25.27 0.45 0.20
C LYS A 96 -25.38 -0.57 -0.95
N PRO A 97 -25.74 -1.84 -0.72
CA PRO A 97 -25.75 -2.85 -1.78
C PRO A 97 -26.85 -2.52 -2.81
N SER A 98 -26.58 -1.55 -3.65
CA SER A 98 -27.32 -1.31 -4.87
C SER A 98 -26.72 -2.23 -5.92
N PHE A 99 -27.52 -3.07 -6.55
CA PHE A 99 -27.11 -3.92 -7.69
C PHE A 99 -26.84 -3.02 -8.93
N SER A 100 -25.90 -2.09 -8.79
CA SER A 100 -25.49 -1.15 -9.83
C SER A 100 -24.25 -1.69 -10.58
N PRO A 101 -23.96 -1.20 -11.80
CA PRO A 101 -22.79 -1.61 -12.59
C PRO A 101 -21.43 -1.33 -11.91
N GLU A 102 -21.45 -0.71 -10.74
CA GLU A 102 -20.26 -0.38 -9.91
C GLU A 102 -19.74 -1.56 -9.08
N VAL A 103 -20.32 -2.75 -9.23
CA VAL A 103 -19.88 -3.96 -8.50
C VAL A 103 -18.41 -4.31 -8.83
N ILE A 104 -18.00 -4.20 -10.09
CA ILE A 104 -16.63 -4.55 -10.50
C ILE A 104 -15.59 -3.61 -9.85
N PRO A 105 -15.71 -2.28 -9.90
CA PRO A 105 -14.82 -1.37 -9.19
C PRO A 105 -14.79 -1.61 -7.67
N SER A 106 -15.94 -1.92 -7.06
CA SER A 106 -16.02 -2.23 -5.63
C SER A 106 -15.26 -3.52 -5.27
N LEU A 107 -15.37 -4.56 -6.10
CA LEU A 107 -14.59 -5.79 -5.92
C LEU A 107 -13.09 -5.55 -6.09
N VAL A 108 -12.68 -4.72 -7.05
CA VAL A 108 -11.28 -4.35 -7.25
C VAL A 108 -10.77 -3.53 -6.05
N GLY A 109 -11.59 -2.62 -5.50
CA GLY A 109 -11.27 -1.88 -4.29
C GLY A 109 -11.10 -2.79 -3.07
N LEU A 110 -11.99 -3.77 -2.91
CA LEU A 110 -11.86 -4.80 -1.86
C LEU A 110 -10.60 -5.64 -2.06
N PHE A 111 -10.31 -6.05 -3.28
CA PHE A 111 -9.10 -6.80 -3.62
C PHE A 111 -7.83 -5.98 -3.31
N SER A 112 -7.86 -4.66 -3.55
CA SER A 112 -6.75 -3.78 -3.16
C SER A 112 -6.51 -3.80 -1.65
N ALA A 113 -7.56 -3.79 -0.83
CA ALA A 113 -7.46 -3.86 0.62
C ALA A 113 -6.88 -5.20 1.10
N ILE A 114 -7.23 -6.32 0.44
CA ILE A 114 -6.64 -7.64 0.70
C ILE A 114 -5.13 -7.62 0.41
N LEU A 115 -4.72 -7.13 -0.75
CA LEU A 115 -3.31 -7.04 -1.15
C LEU A 115 -2.52 -6.11 -0.22
N ALA A 116 -3.10 -4.99 0.20
CA ALA A 116 -2.53 -4.13 1.23
C ALA A 116 -2.36 -4.88 2.55
N GLY A 117 -3.34 -5.68 2.95
CA GLY A 117 -3.29 -6.55 4.13
C GLY A 117 -2.10 -7.52 4.09
N PHE A 118 -1.91 -8.20 2.96
CA PHE A 118 -0.72 -9.06 2.75
C PHE A 118 0.59 -8.28 2.83
N SER A 119 0.66 -7.14 2.15
CA SER A 119 1.85 -6.29 2.15
C SER A 119 2.23 -5.83 3.56
N TYR A 120 1.27 -5.33 4.35
CA TYR A 120 1.51 -4.89 5.73
C TYR A 120 1.85 -6.05 6.67
N THR A 121 1.27 -7.23 6.46
CA THR A 121 1.63 -8.44 7.24
C THR A 121 3.07 -8.85 6.98
N ILE A 122 3.53 -8.76 5.73
CA ILE A 122 4.94 -9.03 5.40
C ILE A 122 5.86 -7.97 6.05
N ILE A 123 5.49 -6.69 6.06
CA ILE A 123 6.25 -5.65 6.78
C ILE A 123 6.37 -6.01 8.26
N ARG A 124 5.27 -6.47 8.89
CA ARG A 124 5.26 -6.90 10.29
C ARG A 124 6.19 -8.10 10.53
N TYR A 125 6.21 -9.08 9.62
CA TYR A 125 7.14 -10.21 9.66
C TYR A 125 8.61 -9.78 9.53
N LEU A 126 8.88 -8.79 8.67
CA LEU A 126 10.22 -8.25 8.44
C LEU A 126 10.69 -7.31 9.54
N HIS A 127 9.79 -6.87 10.42
CA HIS A 127 10.13 -5.98 11.53
C HIS A 127 11.23 -6.61 12.41
N GLY A 128 12.30 -5.87 12.65
CA GLY A 128 13.49 -6.35 13.36
C GLY A 128 14.47 -7.20 12.53
N LYS A 129 14.09 -7.68 11.33
CA LYS A 129 14.96 -8.44 10.42
C LYS A 129 15.52 -7.58 9.29
N VAL A 130 14.73 -6.64 8.81
CA VAL A 130 15.09 -5.71 7.73
C VAL A 130 14.69 -4.31 8.16
N LYS A 131 15.57 -3.36 7.95
CA LYS A 131 15.32 -1.95 8.30
C LYS A 131 14.22 -1.36 7.41
N SER A 132 13.40 -0.48 7.98
CA SER A 132 12.28 0.15 7.26
C SER A 132 12.73 0.89 6.01
N GLU A 133 13.90 1.56 6.05
CA GLU A 133 14.47 2.30 4.93
C GLU A 133 14.74 1.40 3.72
N ILE A 134 15.20 0.16 3.98
CA ILE A 134 15.47 -0.83 2.93
C ILE A 134 14.13 -1.31 2.31
N ASN A 135 13.12 -1.55 3.12
CA ASN A 135 11.78 -1.92 2.62
C ASN A 135 11.18 -0.81 1.74
N VAL A 136 11.31 0.45 2.17
CA VAL A 136 10.83 1.61 1.39
C VAL A 136 11.62 1.76 0.10
N PHE A 137 12.93 1.55 0.14
CA PHE A 137 13.79 1.61 -1.06
C PHE A 137 13.36 0.59 -2.12
N TYR A 138 13.23 -0.69 -1.76
CA TYR A 138 12.84 -1.73 -2.72
C TYR A 138 11.42 -1.54 -3.25
N PHE A 139 10.49 -1.11 -2.40
CA PHE A 139 9.13 -0.78 -2.83
C PHE A 139 9.11 0.38 -3.83
N SER A 140 9.84 1.45 -3.52
CA SER A 140 9.91 2.63 -4.40
C SER A 140 10.62 2.30 -5.71
N LEU A 141 11.67 1.48 -5.67
CA LEU A 141 12.39 1.01 -6.86
C LEU A 141 11.45 0.22 -7.77
N LEU A 142 10.74 -0.78 -7.23
CA LEU A 142 9.79 -1.59 -7.99
C LEU A 142 8.67 -0.73 -8.55
N SER A 143 8.13 0.20 -7.76
CA SER A 143 7.09 1.12 -8.22
C SER A 143 7.58 2.00 -9.39
N VAL A 144 8.78 2.57 -9.31
CA VAL A 144 9.36 3.39 -10.38
C VAL A 144 9.56 2.55 -11.65
N VAL A 145 10.17 1.37 -11.53
CA VAL A 145 10.44 0.48 -12.67
C VAL A 145 9.14 0.04 -13.35
N SER A 146 8.10 -0.29 -12.57
CA SER A 146 6.82 -0.76 -13.11
C SER A 146 5.97 0.38 -13.69
N THR A 147 6.05 1.59 -13.12
CA THR A 147 5.26 2.74 -13.59
C THR A 147 5.91 3.45 -14.78
N PHE A 148 7.25 3.37 -14.90
CA PHE A 148 7.99 4.08 -15.95
C PHE A 148 7.53 3.75 -17.38
N PRO A 149 7.35 2.46 -17.80
CA PRO A 149 6.85 2.14 -19.15
C PRO A 149 5.41 2.64 -19.36
N LEU A 150 4.55 2.56 -18.34
CA LEU A 150 3.18 3.07 -18.44
C LEU A 150 3.14 4.60 -18.61
N MET A 151 4.01 5.31 -17.92
CA MET A 151 4.18 6.76 -18.07
C MET A 151 4.66 7.14 -19.47
N MET A 152 5.57 6.37 -20.07
CA MET A 152 6.08 6.66 -21.41
C MET A 152 5.00 6.51 -22.49
N MET A 153 4.02 5.62 -22.29
CA MET A 153 2.92 5.41 -23.25
C MET A 153 1.88 6.53 -23.23
N ASN A 154 1.65 7.16 -22.06
CA ASN A 154 0.61 8.16 -21.85
C ASN A 154 1.16 9.42 -21.15
N PHE A 155 2.28 9.95 -21.65
CA PHE A 155 2.92 11.08 -21.00
C PHE A 155 2.16 12.40 -21.27
N VAL A 156 1.51 12.91 -20.24
CA VAL A 156 0.96 14.27 -20.22
C VAL A 156 1.94 15.17 -19.49
N LYS A 157 2.41 16.22 -20.16
CA LYS A 157 3.32 17.22 -19.54
C LYS A 157 2.57 18.02 -18.48
N PRO A 158 2.89 17.85 -17.17
CA PRO A 158 2.29 18.68 -16.15
C PRO A 158 2.81 20.12 -16.24
N ASN A 159 1.99 21.09 -15.87
CA ASN A 159 2.40 22.48 -15.76
C ASN A 159 3.39 22.66 -14.57
N LEU A 160 4.17 23.72 -14.58
CA LEU A 160 5.16 24.00 -13.51
C LEU A 160 4.53 24.02 -12.11
N PHE A 161 3.34 24.60 -11.97
CA PHE A 161 2.58 24.62 -10.72
C PHE A 161 2.12 23.22 -10.30
N GLU A 162 1.61 22.42 -11.24
CA GLU A 162 1.21 21.03 -10.99
C GLU A 162 2.41 20.17 -10.59
N THR A 163 3.56 20.34 -11.24
CA THR A 163 4.81 19.65 -10.90
C THR A 163 5.24 19.98 -9.47
N PHE A 164 5.18 21.26 -9.08
CA PHE A 164 5.52 21.68 -7.72
C PHE A 164 4.55 21.05 -6.70
N MET A 165 3.24 21.09 -6.96
CA MET A 165 2.23 20.49 -6.07
C MET A 165 2.38 18.96 -5.96
N LEU A 166 2.71 18.27 -7.05
CA LEU A 166 2.95 16.83 -7.04
C LEU A 166 4.20 16.46 -6.23
N ILE A 167 5.28 17.22 -6.34
CA ILE A 167 6.53 16.93 -5.64
C ILE A 167 6.44 17.37 -4.18
N ALA A 168 6.06 18.62 -3.92
CA ALA A 168 6.06 19.19 -2.56
C ALA A 168 4.82 18.74 -1.74
N GLY A 169 3.63 18.69 -2.34
CA GLY A 169 2.43 18.27 -1.67
C GLY A 169 2.35 16.75 -1.49
N ILE A 170 2.11 16.04 -2.58
CA ILE A 170 1.85 14.60 -2.54
C ILE A 170 3.13 13.79 -2.31
N GLY A 171 4.22 14.15 -3.03
CA GLY A 171 5.46 13.38 -2.98
C GLY A 171 6.14 13.43 -1.61
N MET A 172 6.24 14.60 -0.98
CA MET A 172 6.87 14.73 0.35
C MET A 172 6.00 14.14 1.45
N SER A 173 4.68 14.41 1.45
CA SER A 173 3.77 13.85 2.46
C SER A 173 3.72 12.33 2.42
N ALA A 174 3.65 11.73 1.22
CA ALA A 174 3.71 10.27 1.06
C ALA A 174 5.05 9.69 1.53
N ALA A 175 6.17 10.38 1.25
CA ALA A 175 7.48 9.95 1.69
C ALA A 175 7.60 10.00 3.22
N MET A 176 7.15 11.07 3.86
CA MET A 176 7.19 11.19 5.33
C MET A 176 6.28 10.17 6.03
N GLY A 177 5.16 9.78 5.42
CA GLY A 177 4.26 8.76 5.95
C GLY A 177 4.80 7.33 5.87
N GLN A 178 5.89 7.09 5.14
CA GLN A 178 6.53 5.77 4.99
C GLN A 178 7.68 5.52 5.98
N PHE A 179 8.21 6.55 6.60
CA PHE A 179 9.26 6.52 7.63
C PHE A 179 8.69 6.76 9.03
#